data_10ebf3ccae6756e10fb2c0cfb79aed56
#
_entry.id   10ebf3ccae6756e10fb2c0cfb79aed56
#
_cell.length_a   1.000
_cell.length_b   1.000
_cell.length_c   1.000
_cell.angle_alpha   90.00
_cell.angle_beta   90.00
_cell.angle_gamma   90.00
#
_symmetry.space_group_name_H-M   'P 1'
#
loop_
_entity.id
_entity.type
_entity.pdbx_description
1 polymer ?
#
loop_
_entity_poly.entity_id
_entity_poly.type
_entity_poly.pdbx_seq_one_letter_code
_entity_poly.pdbx_strand_id
1 'polypeptide(L)'
;MLKIVAEAYARAGLLGNPSDGYYGKTIAVVIKNFNARVWMSESRDLRICASDEDLEIYPNGKELVEKTNLYGYHGGRPLIKAAIKVFFDYCRSQNIPVEDKNFVIWYESTTPRQVGLGGSSAIIVAALRALMKFYRVAIPIELQPTLALQAEVDELGINAGFMDRVAQVYEGCVYMDLDRRLIEGRGYGLYERLDPKVLPPLYLAYRQDLSKVSGHALNDIRLAYEKKDPATLAVLNRLAKIAAEGREAYLRRDFAKWPALVNENFDLRARIMRISEGDLDMIKTARGCGASAKFAGSGGSIIGIYDGEDMYEQLAGELSRLGAITLKPVIC
;
A
#
# COMPACT_ATOMS: atom_id res chain seq x y z
N MET A 1 5.38 -28.19 16.87
CA MET A 1 5.70 -26.73 16.89
C MET A 1 4.58 -25.96 16.21
N LEU A 2 4.04 -24.94 16.85
CA LEU A 2 2.98 -24.12 16.28
C LEU A 2 3.55 -23.31 15.10
N LYS A 3 3.12 -23.60 13.86
CA LYS A 3 3.50 -22.85 12.67
C LYS A 3 2.42 -21.81 12.39
N ILE A 4 2.74 -20.55 12.55
CA ILE A 4 1.87 -19.43 12.21
C ILE A 4 2.12 -19.02 10.78
N VAL A 5 1.04 -18.79 10.03
CA VAL A 5 1.07 -18.19 8.70
C VAL A 5 0.18 -16.96 8.72
N ALA A 6 0.68 -15.86 8.18
CA ALA A 6 -0.08 -14.63 7.97
C ALA A 6 0.18 -14.10 6.56
N GLU A 7 -0.84 -13.50 5.99
CA GLU A 7 -0.81 -12.95 4.63
C GLU A 7 -1.30 -11.50 4.62
N ALA A 8 -0.80 -10.74 3.67
CA ALA A 8 -1.37 -9.48 3.25
C ALA A 8 -1.19 -9.35 1.73
N TYR A 9 -2.06 -8.58 1.10
CA TYR A 9 -2.16 -8.56 -0.36
C TYR A 9 -1.63 -7.24 -0.93
N ALA A 10 -1.32 -7.24 -2.23
CA ALA A 10 -1.10 -6.02 -2.97
C ALA A 10 -2.35 -5.13 -2.96
N ARG A 11 -2.20 -3.86 -3.33
CA ARG A 11 -3.32 -2.92 -3.40
C ARG A 11 -3.20 -1.99 -4.62
N ALA A 12 -4.34 -1.44 -5.04
CA ALA A 12 -4.39 -0.37 -6.02
C ALA A 12 -5.30 0.77 -5.55
N GLY A 13 -4.85 2.01 -5.71
CA GLY A 13 -5.66 3.19 -5.44
C GLY A 13 -6.62 3.46 -6.60
N LEU A 14 -7.92 3.51 -6.33
CA LEU A 14 -8.93 3.82 -7.33
C LEU A 14 -9.13 5.31 -7.50
N LEU A 15 -9.30 6.06 -6.40
CA LEU A 15 -9.55 7.49 -6.42
C LEU A 15 -8.80 8.20 -5.29
N GLY A 16 -8.38 9.43 -5.52
CA GLY A 16 -7.87 10.34 -4.51
C GLY A 16 -6.36 10.31 -4.27
N ASN A 17 -5.66 9.20 -4.57
CA ASN A 17 -4.22 9.15 -4.33
C ASN A 17 -3.43 10.11 -5.26
N PRO A 18 -2.37 10.77 -4.74
CA PRO A 18 -1.68 10.54 -3.47
C PRO A 18 -2.11 11.44 -2.30
N SER A 19 -3.35 11.94 -2.24
CA SER A 19 -3.76 12.84 -1.16
C SER A 19 -3.73 12.20 0.24
N ASP A 20 -3.64 10.87 0.32
CA ASP A 20 -3.50 10.10 1.57
C ASP A 20 -2.22 10.41 2.37
N GLY A 21 -1.16 10.83 1.72
CA GLY A 21 0.04 11.31 2.38
C GLY A 21 -0.06 12.77 2.91
N TYR A 22 -1.19 13.44 2.66
CA TYR A 22 -1.38 14.88 2.88
C TYR A 22 -2.73 15.20 3.51
N TYR A 23 -3.21 14.35 4.39
CA TYR A 23 -4.48 14.49 5.11
C TYR A 23 -5.73 14.54 4.22
N GLY A 24 -5.65 13.92 3.04
CA GLY A 24 -6.74 13.86 2.08
C GLY A 24 -7.64 12.63 2.24
N LYS A 25 -8.29 12.27 1.15
CA LYS A 25 -9.24 11.14 1.08
C LYS A 25 -8.90 10.24 -0.09
N THR A 26 -9.06 8.92 0.08
CA THR A 26 -8.80 7.96 -0.98
C THR A 26 -9.80 6.81 -0.98
N ILE A 27 -9.95 6.16 -2.13
CA ILE A 27 -10.57 4.84 -2.27
C ILE A 27 -9.52 3.91 -2.85
N ALA A 28 -9.32 2.77 -2.22
CA ALA A 28 -8.39 1.75 -2.69
C ALA A 28 -8.98 0.34 -2.58
N VAL A 29 -8.46 -0.56 -3.39
CA VAL A 29 -8.82 -1.97 -3.39
C VAL A 29 -7.61 -2.84 -3.13
N VAL A 30 -7.84 -3.98 -2.48
CA VAL A 30 -6.87 -5.06 -2.38
C VAL A 30 -6.83 -5.84 -3.69
N ILE A 31 -5.65 -6.29 -4.08
CA ILE A 31 -5.41 -7.10 -5.29
C ILE A 31 -4.91 -8.48 -4.84
N LYS A 32 -5.82 -9.42 -4.69
CA LYS A 32 -5.50 -10.79 -4.20
C LYS A 32 -4.72 -11.65 -5.20
N ASN A 33 -4.54 -11.18 -6.43
CA ASN A 33 -3.64 -11.78 -7.40
C ASN A 33 -2.18 -11.85 -6.88
N PHE A 34 -1.82 -10.98 -5.93
CA PHE A 34 -0.48 -10.89 -5.36
C PHE A 34 -0.54 -10.78 -3.84
N ASN A 35 0.36 -11.48 -3.16
CA ASN A 35 0.43 -11.46 -1.71
C ASN A 35 1.87 -11.37 -1.19
N ALA A 36 2.00 -10.98 0.07
CA ALA A 36 3.13 -11.25 0.93
C ALA A 36 2.67 -12.26 1.99
N ARG A 37 3.42 -13.32 2.16
CA ARG A 37 3.16 -14.37 3.14
C ARG A 37 4.32 -14.45 4.12
N VAL A 38 4.02 -14.42 5.40
CA VAL A 38 4.97 -14.53 6.50
C VAL A 38 4.71 -15.82 7.25
N TRP A 39 5.78 -16.60 7.48
CA TRP A 39 5.76 -17.76 8.34
C TRP A 39 6.54 -17.46 9.62
N MET A 40 6.03 -17.99 10.72
CA MET A 40 6.61 -17.82 12.04
C MET A 40 6.44 -19.08 12.86
N SER A 41 7.48 -19.49 13.55
CA SER A 41 7.42 -20.60 14.49
C SER A 41 8.32 -20.34 15.69
N GLU A 42 7.98 -20.94 16.84
CA GLU A 42 8.76 -20.80 18.05
C GLU A 42 10.16 -21.40 17.88
N SER A 43 11.16 -20.73 18.45
CA SER A 43 12.56 -21.14 18.43
C SER A 43 13.29 -20.67 19.69
N ARG A 44 14.50 -21.21 19.93
CA ARG A 44 15.31 -20.82 21.08
C ARG A 44 15.74 -19.35 21.03
N ASP A 45 16.14 -18.88 19.84
CA ASP A 45 16.61 -17.52 19.61
C ASP A 45 15.71 -16.85 18.59
N LEU A 46 15.63 -15.50 18.58
CA LEU A 46 14.97 -14.76 17.54
C LEU A 46 15.83 -14.80 16.26
N ARG A 47 15.25 -15.34 15.17
CA ARG A 47 15.93 -15.52 13.88
C ARG A 47 15.10 -14.90 12.76
N ILE A 48 15.74 -14.07 11.95
CA ILE A 48 15.16 -13.53 10.72
C ILE A 48 15.87 -14.21 9.55
N CYS A 49 15.13 -15.08 8.84
CA CYS A 49 15.67 -15.86 7.73
C CYS A 49 15.30 -15.23 6.40
N ALA A 50 16.28 -15.11 5.52
CA ALA A 50 16.10 -14.71 4.14
C ALA A 50 16.52 -15.78 3.15
N SER A 51 17.74 -16.21 3.35
CA SER A 51 18.47 -17.30 2.74
C SER A 51 19.49 -17.75 3.79
N ASP A 52 20.19 -18.82 3.53
CA ASP A 52 21.23 -19.31 4.46
C ASP A 52 22.37 -18.31 4.67
N GLU A 53 22.56 -17.37 3.73
CA GLU A 53 23.58 -16.33 3.77
C GLU A 53 23.17 -15.05 4.52
N ASP A 54 21.85 -14.81 4.69
CA ASP A 54 21.27 -13.60 5.30
C ASP A 54 20.59 -13.90 6.64
N LEU A 55 21.06 -14.86 7.40
CA LEU A 55 20.51 -15.23 8.70
C LEU A 55 20.93 -14.22 9.77
N GLU A 56 19.97 -13.58 10.42
CA GLU A 56 20.20 -12.73 11.58
C GLU A 56 19.63 -13.40 12.84
N ILE A 57 20.44 -13.43 13.90
CA ILE A 57 20.11 -14.07 15.19
C ILE A 57 20.20 -13.03 16.31
N TYR A 58 19.14 -12.95 17.10
CA TYR A 58 19.06 -12.15 18.31
C TYR A 58 18.64 -13.03 19.48
N PRO A 59 19.18 -12.83 20.71
CA PRO A 59 18.78 -13.59 21.89
C PRO A 59 17.28 -13.52 22.16
N ASN A 60 16.67 -12.35 21.92
CA ASN A 60 15.25 -12.08 22.07
C ASN A 60 14.84 -10.78 21.34
N GLY A 61 13.53 -10.45 21.34
CA GLY A 61 13.01 -9.23 20.71
C GLY A 61 13.52 -7.95 21.35
N LYS A 62 13.81 -7.95 22.66
CA LYS A 62 14.37 -6.79 23.36
C LYS A 62 15.76 -6.45 22.82
N GLU A 63 16.62 -7.44 22.68
CA GLU A 63 17.96 -7.29 22.09
C GLU A 63 17.90 -6.80 20.64
N LEU A 64 16.95 -7.28 19.83
CA LEU A 64 16.75 -6.77 18.48
C LEU A 64 16.42 -5.28 18.51
N VAL A 65 15.48 -4.85 19.35
CA VAL A 65 15.09 -3.43 19.48
C VAL A 65 16.28 -2.59 19.94
N GLU A 66 17.01 -3.01 20.98
CA GLU A 66 18.16 -2.30 21.52
C GLU A 66 19.27 -2.15 20.47
N LYS A 67 19.61 -3.22 19.75
CA LYS A 67 20.62 -3.19 18.69
C LYS A 67 20.19 -2.33 17.51
N THR A 68 18.91 -2.38 17.12
CA THR A 68 18.39 -1.53 16.05
C THR A 68 18.41 -0.05 16.42
N ASN A 69 18.10 0.29 17.67
CA ASN A 69 18.21 1.66 18.15
C ASN A 69 19.67 2.18 18.18
N LEU A 70 20.62 1.30 18.50
CA LEU A 70 22.03 1.67 18.62
C LEU A 70 22.76 1.73 17.27
N TYR A 71 22.48 0.81 16.37
CA TYR A 71 23.25 0.62 15.12
C TYR A 71 22.44 0.87 13.84
N GLY A 72 21.13 1.11 13.93
CA GLY A 72 20.24 1.25 12.79
C GLY A 72 19.87 -0.08 12.11
N TYR A 73 19.27 0.03 10.95
CA TYR A 73 18.82 -1.09 10.13
C TYR A 73 19.93 -1.56 9.19
N HIS A 74 20.72 -2.54 9.62
CA HIS A 74 21.73 -3.19 8.80
C HIS A 74 21.33 -4.63 8.45
N GLY A 75 21.82 -5.13 7.30
CA GLY A 75 21.56 -6.51 6.83
C GLY A 75 20.28 -6.68 6.02
N GLY A 76 19.95 -7.93 5.69
CA GLY A 76 19.06 -8.29 4.59
C GLY A 76 17.56 -8.05 4.75
N ARG A 77 17.02 -7.63 5.92
CA ARG A 77 15.55 -7.59 6.12
C ARG A 77 15.04 -6.39 6.91
N PRO A 78 15.28 -5.16 6.44
CA PRO A 78 14.85 -3.95 7.16
C PRO A 78 13.35 -3.93 7.47
N LEU A 79 12.48 -4.34 6.51
CA LEU A 79 11.02 -4.34 6.67
C LEU A 79 10.55 -5.22 7.84
N ILE A 80 11.11 -6.44 7.96
CA ILE A 80 10.77 -7.36 9.05
C ILE A 80 11.27 -6.82 10.39
N LYS A 81 12.50 -6.29 10.44
CA LYS A 81 13.05 -5.69 11.67
C LYS A 81 12.20 -4.49 12.13
N ALA A 82 11.83 -3.61 11.21
CA ALA A 82 10.98 -2.47 11.50
C ALA A 82 9.61 -2.91 12.04
N ALA A 83 8.98 -3.91 11.42
CA ALA A 83 7.72 -4.47 11.89
C ALA A 83 7.84 -5.06 13.32
N ILE A 84 8.91 -5.82 13.59
CA ILE A 84 9.18 -6.38 14.93
C ILE A 84 9.38 -5.25 15.94
N LYS A 85 10.23 -4.27 15.61
CA LYS A 85 10.51 -3.15 16.51
C LYS A 85 9.25 -2.38 16.87
N VAL A 86 8.46 -1.96 15.87
CA VAL A 86 7.22 -1.22 16.07
C VAL A 86 6.20 -2.03 16.90
N PHE A 87 6.10 -3.33 16.68
CA PHE A 87 5.24 -4.20 17.47
C PHE A 87 5.65 -4.21 18.96
N PHE A 88 6.93 -4.40 19.27
CA PHE A 88 7.40 -4.40 20.65
C PHE A 88 7.32 -3.02 21.30
N ASP A 89 7.60 -1.94 20.56
CA ASP A 89 7.48 -0.57 21.06
C ASP A 89 6.01 -0.23 21.35
N TYR A 90 5.06 -0.67 20.51
CA TYR A 90 3.63 -0.57 20.79
C TYR A 90 3.23 -1.31 22.06
N CYS A 91 3.61 -2.58 22.19
CA CYS A 91 3.31 -3.36 23.40
C CYS A 91 3.85 -2.69 24.66
N ARG A 92 5.08 -2.16 24.60
CA ARG A 92 5.69 -1.42 25.72
C ARG A 92 4.91 -0.15 26.04
N SER A 93 4.56 0.66 25.05
CA SER A 93 3.83 1.93 25.24
C SER A 93 2.44 1.74 25.81
N GLN A 94 1.80 0.61 25.49
CA GLN A 94 0.46 0.25 25.98
C GLN A 94 0.49 -0.62 27.24
N ASN A 95 1.67 -0.89 27.82
CA ASN A 95 1.86 -1.80 28.96
C ASN A 95 1.25 -3.19 28.71
N ILE A 96 1.29 -3.69 27.48
CA ILE A 96 0.82 -5.04 27.13
C ILE A 96 1.94 -6.04 27.43
N PRO A 97 1.70 -7.02 28.33
CA PRO A 97 2.70 -8.05 28.61
C PRO A 97 2.89 -8.95 27.40
N VAL A 98 4.14 -9.17 27.02
CA VAL A 98 4.52 -10.07 25.94
C VAL A 98 5.22 -11.27 26.54
N GLU A 99 4.81 -12.50 26.16
CA GLU A 99 5.43 -13.74 26.62
C GLU A 99 6.93 -13.76 26.29
N ASP A 100 7.75 -14.26 27.24
CA ASP A 100 9.20 -14.42 27.01
C ASP A 100 9.47 -15.68 26.16
N LYS A 101 9.23 -15.54 24.87
CA LYS A 101 9.48 -16.59 23.87
C LYS A 101 10.01 -15.97 22.58
N ASN A 102 10.84 -16.73 21.88
CA ASN A 102 11.47 -16.34 20.64
C ASN A 102 10.90 -17.10 19.45
N PHE A 103 11.22 -16.62 18.26
CA PHE A 103 10.69 -17.16 17.01
C PHE A 103 11.73 -17.12 15.88
N VAL A 104 11.53 -17.98 14.91
CA VAL A 104 12.08 -17.84 13.57
C VAL A 104 10.99 -17.27 12.65
N ILE A 105 11.35 -16.27 11.85
CA ILE A 105 10.45 -15.60 10.89
C ILE A 105 11.08 -15.55 9.50
N TRP A 106 10.29 -15.83 8.46
CA TRP A 106 10.66 -15.64 7.06
C TRP A 106 9.45 -15.22 6.24
N TYR A 107 9.67 -14.69 5.04
CA TYR A 107 8.61 -14.25 4.17
C TYR A 107 8.90 -14.51 2.69
N GLU A 108 7.83 -14.60 1.92
CA GLU A 108 7.82 -14.57 0.46
C GLU A 108 6.84 -13.52 -0.02
N SER A 109 7.07 -12.96 -1.21
CA SER A 109 6.15 -12.02 -1.84
C SER A 109 6.04 -12.32 -3.33
N THR A 110 4.80 -12.42 -3.81
CA THR A 110 4.48 -12.54 -5.24
C THR A 110 4.21 -11.19 -5.89
N THR A 111 4.20 -10.10 -5.09
CA THR A 111 3.96 -8.74 -5.61
C THR A 111 5.11 -8.33 -6.53
N PRO A 112 4.81 -7.93 -7.79
CA PRO A 112 5.84 -7.42 -8.69
C PRO A 112 6.60 -6.26 -8.05
N ARG A 113 7.93 -6.31 -8.15
CA ARG A 113 8.79 -5.34 -7.43
C ARG A 113 8.72 -3.97 -8.08
N GLN A 114 8.64 -2.94 -7.25
CA GLN A 114 8.78 -1.53 -7.62
C GLN A 114 7.79 -1.02 -8.69
N VAL A 115 6.64 -1.66 -8.86
CA VAL A 115 5.57 -1.22 -9.77
C VAL A 115 4.42 -0.51 -9.05
N GLY A 116 4.65 -0.05 -7.84
CA GLY A 116 3.66 0.76 -7.11
C GLY A 116 2.42 -0.01 -6.64
N LEU A 117 2.53 -1.30 -6.30
CA LEU A 117 1.44 -2.15 -5.81
C LEU A 117 1.48 -2.43 -4.29
N GLY A 118 2.33 -1.72 -3.53
CA GLY A 118 2.37 -1.83 -2.06
C GLY A 118 2.98 -3.12 -1.54
N GLY A 119 4.00 -3.68 -2.22
CA GLY A 119 4.66 -4.91 -1.80
C GLY A 119 5.36 -4.80 -0.45
N SER A 120 6.07 -3.69 -0.19
CA SER A 120 6.77 -3.46 1.09
C SER A 120 5.81 -3.41 2.27
N SER A 121 4.74 -2.62 2.15
CA SER A 121 3.72 -2.52 3.19
C SER A 121 2.97 -3.84 3.41
N ALA A 122 2.74 -4.65 2.35
CA ALA A 122 2.16 -5.98 2.49
C ALA A 122 3.05 -6.91 3.35
N ILE A 123 4.38 -6.85 3.18
CA ILE A 123 5.31 -7.61 4.02
C ILE A 123 5.20 -7.18 5.48
N ILE A 124 5.18 -5.88 5.76
CA ILE A 124 5.04 -5.34 7.12
C ILE A 124 3.70 -5.72 7.74
N VAL A 125 2.58 -5.56 7.03
CA VAL A 125 1.24 -5.92 7.52
C VAL A 125 1.16 -7.42 7.81
N ALA A 126 1.71 -8.28 6.93
CA ALA A 126 1.76 -9.72 7.17
C ALA A 126 2.62 -10.07 8.41
N ALA A 127 3.77 -9.38 8.60
CA ALA A 127 4.62 -9.57 9.77
C ALA A 127 3.92 -9.14 11.07
N LEU A 128 3.26 -7.98 11.09
CA LEU A 128 2.46 -7.53 12.24
C LEU A 128 1.33 -8.52 12.58
N ARG A 129 0.62 -9.02 11.57
CA ARG A 129 -0.40 -10.07 11.75
C ARG A 129 0.19 -11.36 12.35
N ALA A 130 1.38 -11.76 11.90
CA ALA A 130 2.07 -12.94 12.43
C ALA A 130 2.47 -12.74 13.90
N LEU A 131 3.05 -11.58 14.24
CA LEU A 131 3.44 -11.21 15.60
C LEU A 131 2.23 -11.15 16.56
N MET A 132 1.14 -10.51 16.14
CA MET A 132 -0.12 -10.47 16.90
C MET A 132 -0.64 -11.88 17.21
N LYS A 133 -0.62 -12.79 16.23
CA LYS A 133 -1.03 -14.19 16.41
C LYS A 133 -0.06 -14.94 17.32
N PHE A 134 1.25 -14.76 17.14
CA PHE A 134 2.28 -15.47 17.89
C PHE A 134 2.26 -15.10 19.36
N TYR A 135 2.21 -13.83 19.68
CA TYR A 135 2.18 -13.31 21.05
C TYR A 135 0.77 -13.19 21.64
N ARG A 136 -0.29 -13.53 20.86
CA ARG A 136 -1.70 -13.39 21.28
C ARG A 136 -2.06 -11.96 21.69
N VAL A 137 -1.47 -10.98 21.03
CA VAL A 137 -1.73 -9.55 21.26
C VAL A 137 -2.81 -9.07 20.29
N ALA A 138 -3.86 -8.47 20.82
CA ALA A 138 -4.89 -7.82 20.01
C ALA A 138 -4.55 -6.33 19.87
N ILE A 139 -4.35 -5.88 18.63
CA ILE A 139 -4.18 -4.47 18.27
C ILE A 139 -5.47 -4.02 17.58
N PRO A 140 -6.13 -2.94 18.02
CA PRO A 140 -7.31 -2.39 17.33
C PRO A 140 -7.05 -2.23 15.84
N ILE A 141 -8.02 -2.64 15.02
CA ILE A 141 -7.85 -2.67 13.57
C ILE A 141 -7.52 -1.28 13.01
N GLU A 142 -8.04 -0.23 13.62
CA GLU A 142 -7.84 1.17 13.24
C GLU A 142 -6.37 1.61 13.42
N LEU A 143 -5.68 1.06 14.42
CA LEU A 143 -4.28 1.38 14.72
C LEU A 143 -3.27 0.57 13.90
N GLN A 144 -3.65 -0.61 13.38
CA GLN A 144 -2.73 -1.45 12.61
C GLN A 144 -2.12 -0.74 11.39
N PRO A 145 -2.90 0.06 10.59
CA PRO A 145 -2.31 0.84 9.51
C PRO A 145 -1.28 1.87 9.97
N THR A 146 -1.51 2.50 11.14
CA THR A 146 -0.58 3.48 11.72
C THR A 146 0.73 2.82 12.12
N LEU A 147 0.68 1.66 12.76
CA LEU A 147 1.90 0.90 13.09
C LEU A 147 2.67 0.46 11.84
N ALA A 148 1.96 0.00 10.81
CA ALA A 148 2.59 -0.36 9.55
C ALA A 148 3.23 0.87 8.85
N LEU A 149 2.60 2.05 8.95
CA LEU A 149 3.14 3.29 8.43
C LEU A 149 4.40 3.73 9.20
N GLN A 150 4.36 3.66 10.53
CA GLN A 150 5.52 3.96 11.39
C GLN A 150 6.73 3.09 11.03
N ALA A 151 6.53 1.80 10.77
CA ALA A 151 7.62 0.93 10.35
C ALA A 151 8.30 1.40 9.05
N GLU A 152 7.55 1.98 8.11
CA GLU A 152 8.13 2.50 6.86
C GLU A 152 8.65 3.93 6.98
N VAL A 153 7.89 4.83 7.60
CA VAL A 153 8.24 6.26 7.65
C VAL A 153 9.24 6.55 8.76
N ASP A 154 8.92 6.16 9.98
CA ASP A 154 9.69 6.56 11.16
C ASP A 154 10.95 5.71 11.32
N GLU A 155 10.86 4.40 11.02
CA GLU A 155 11.97 3.49 11.18
C GLU A 155 12.88 3.40 9.93
N LEU A 156 12.30 3.40 8.74
CA LEU A 156 13.04 3.17 7.49
C LEU A 156 13.21 4.43 6.61
N GLY A 157 12.60 5.55 6.97
CA GLY A 157 12.67 6.79 6.20
C GLY A 157 12.00 6.71 4.82
N ILE A 158 11.11 5.74 4.61
CA ILE A 158 10.42 5.57 3.33
C ILE A 158 9.27 6.58 3.24
N ASN A 159 9.26 7.39 2.17
CA ASN A 159 8.14 8.32 1.95
C ASN A 159 6.87 7.55 1.57
N ALA A 160 5.88 7.55 2.45
CA ALA A 160 4.68 6.73 2.34
C ALA A 160 3.44 7.45 2.93
N GLY A 161 2.24 7.06 2.48
CA GLY A 161 0.94 7.50 2.98
C GLY A 161 0.13 6.35 3.59
N PHE A 162 -1.07 6.63 4.05
CA PHE A 162 -1.92 5.65 4.73
C PHE A 162 -2.57 4.62 3.79
N MET A 163 -2.83 4.98 2.53
CA MET A 163 -3.66 4.21 1.60
C MET A 163 -3.30 2.72 1.54
N ASP A 164 -2.02 2.41 1.39
CA ASP A 164 -1.52 1.05 1.26
C ASP A 164 -1.89 0.21 2.48
N ARG A 165 -1.56 0.72 3.65
CA ARG A 165 -1.66 0.03 4.95
C ARG A 165 -3.11 -0.17 5.33
N VAL A 166 -3.95 0.87 5.12
CA VAL A 166 -5.39 0.76 5.38
C VAL A 166 -6.03 -0.25 4.45
N ALA A 167 -5.76 -0.19 3.12
CA ALA A 167 -6.31 -1.16 2.18
C ALA A 167 -5.91 -2.60 2.54
N GLN A 168 -4.64 -2.82 2.91
CA GLN A 168 -4.10 -4.14 3.24
C GLN A 168 -4.60 -4.68 4.59
N VAL A 169 -4.84 -3.82 5.57
CA VAL A 169 -5.37 -4.21 6.88
C VAL A 169 -6.87 -4.51 6.81
N TYR A 170 -7.63 -3.63 6.15
CA TYR A 170 -9.09 -3.76 6.06
C TYR A 170 -9.56 -4.74 5.00
N GLU A 171 -8.78 -4.95 3.96
CA GLU A 171 -9.06 -5.75 2.77
C GLU A 171 -10.31 -5.30 1.99
N GLY A 172 -10.57 -5.91 0.83
CA GLY A 172 -11.68 -5.53 -0.03
C GLY A 172 -11.51 -4.17 -0.69
N CYS A 173 -12.55 -3.36 -0.66
CA CYS A 173 -12.55 -1.97 -1.09
C CYS A 173 -12.73 -1.05 0.12
N VAL A 174 -11.91 -0.03 0.26
CA VAL A 174 -11.93 0.85 1.45
C VAL A 174 -11.89 2.32 1.02
N TYR A 175 -12.86 3.10 1.53
CA TYR A 175 -12.79 4.54 1.55
C TYR A 175 -12.07 5.01 2.81
N MET A 176 -11.22 6.01 2.68
CA MET A 176 -10.40 6.57 3.77
C MET A 176 -10.57 8.08 3.81
N ASP A 177 -10.89 8.59 4.99
CA ASP A 177 -10.82 10.01 5.32
C ASP A 177 -9.72 10.22 6.34
N LEU A 178 -8.67 10.91 5.93
CA LEU A 178 -7.45 11.11 6.70
C LEU A 178 -7.37 12.57 7.21
N ASP A 179 -8.51 13.17 7.51
CA ASP A 179 -8.56 14.53 8.06
C ASP A 179 -7.53 14.70 9.18
N ARG A 180 -6.82 15.82 9.15
CA ARG A 180 -5.71 16.12 10.08
C ARG A 180 -6.13 15.99 11.53
N ARG A 181 -7.34 16.48 11.87
CA ARG A 181 -7.85 16.44 13.26
C ARG A 181 -8.05 15.01 13.73
N LEU A 182 -8.47 14.11 12.83
CA LEU A 182 -8.62 12.69 13.16
C LEU A 182 -7.25 12.04 13.39
N ILE A 183 -6.30 12.26 12.49
CA ILE A 183 -4.96 11.67 12.60
C ILE A 183 -4.22 12.21 13.83
N GLU A 184 -4.18 13.54 14.04
CA GLU A 184 -3.47 14.15 15.16
C GLU A 184 -4.18 13.89 16.52
N GLY A 185 -5.51 13.74 16.52
CA GLY A 185 -6.28 13.55 17.76
C GLY A 185 -6.31 12.11 18.26
N ARG A 186 -6.33 11.11 17.36
CA ARG A 186 -6.51 9.71 17.75
C ARG A 186 -5.51 8.74 17.09
N GLY A 187 -4.64 9.23 16.23
CA GLY A 187 -3.62 8.43 15.55
C GLY A 187 -4.08 7.66 14.31
N TYR A 188 -5.35 7.78 13.88
CA TYR A 188 -5.90 7.11 12.70
C TYR A 188 -7.06 7.88 12.06
N GLY A 189 -7.33 7.60 10.79
CA GLY A 189 -8.41 8.21 10.01
C GLY A 189 -9.78 7.57 10.23
N LEU A 190 -10.74 7.93 9.40
CA LEU A 190 -12.01 7.22 9.25
C LEU A 190 -11.86 6.24 8.08
N TYR A 191 -12.11 4.96 8.33
CA TYR A 191 -11.99 3.89 7.36
C TYR A 191 -13.33 3.19 7.19
N GLU A 192 -13.86 3.16 5.97
CA GLU A 192 -15.15 2.58 5.63
C GLU A 192 -14.98 1.49 4.59
N ARG A 193 -15.39 0.26 4.94
CA ARG A 193 -15.44 -0.83 3.97
C ARG A 193 -16.58 -0.63 2.99
N LEU A 194 -16.27 -0.72 1.71
CA LEU A 194 -17.21 -0.69 0.60
C LEU A 194 -17.32 -2.11 0.02
N ASP A 195 -18.53 -2.54 -0.34
CA ASP A 195 -18.72 -3.85 -0.96
C ASP A 195 -18.06 -3.88 -2.36
N PRO A 196 -17.01 -4.68 -2.57
CA PRO A 196 -16.32 -4.72 -3.86
C PRO A 196 -17.18 -5.33 -4.99
N LYS A 197 -18.24 -6.07 -4.67
CA LYS A 197 -19.09 -6.75 -5.65
C LYS A 197 -19.90 -5.78 -6.52
N VAL A 198 -20.10 -4.56 -6.04
CA VAL A 198 -20.85 -3.55 -6.79
C VAL A 198 -19.96 -2.63 -7.62
N LEU A 199 -18.63 -2.79 -7.54
CA LEU A 199 -17.72 -1.99 -8.34
C LEU A 199 -17.87 -2.30 -9.83
N PRO A 200 -17.64 -1.31 -10.71
CA PRO A 200 -17.59 -1.56 -12.15
C PRO A 200 -16.43 -2.49 -12.49
N PRO A 201 -16.41 -3.10 -13.68
CA PRO A 201 -15.31 -3.94 -14.12
C PRO A 201 -13.98 -3.18 -14.11
N LEU A 202 -13.00 -3.73 -13.40
CA LEU A 202 -11.66 -3.13 -13.23
C LEU A 202 -10.61 -3.95 -13.96
N TYR A 203 -9.62 -3.28 -14.54
CA TYR A 203 -8.38 -3.89 -15.00
C TYR A 203 -7.19 -3.31 -14.24
N LEU A 204 -6.14 -4.09 -14.12
CA LEU A 204 -4.83 -3.69 -13.64
C LEU A 204 -3.79 -4.04 -14.72
N ALA A 205 -2.91 -3.11 -15.05
CA ALA A 205 -1.77 -3.41 -15.91
C ALA A 205 -0.48 -2.86 -15.31
N TYR A 206 0.63 -3.56 -15.51
CA TYR A 206 1.93 -3.15 -14.98
C TYR A 206 3.08 -3.54 -15.89
N ARG A 207 4.18 -2.79 -15.80
CA ARG A 207 5.46 -3.03 -16.47
C ARG A 207 6.59 -3.08 -15.46
N GLN A 208 7.37 -4.15 -15.47
CA GLN A 208 8.47 -4.34 -14.51
C GLN A 208 9.70 -3.48 -14.85
N ASP A 209 9.88 -3.12 -16.10
CA ASP A 209 11.00 -2.30 -16.57
C ASP A 209 10.88 -0.80 -16.20
N LEU A 210 9.66 -0.32 -15.85
CA LEU A 210 9.42 1.07 -15.43
C LEU A 210 9.69 1.33 -13.94
N SER A 211 10.14 0.34 -13.20
CA SER A 211 10.25 0.35 -11.74
C SER A 211 11.20 1.41 -11.14
N LYS A 212 12.14 1.95 -11.92
CA LYS A 212 13.23 2.82 -11.38
C LYS A 212 12.87 4.30 -11.22
N VAL A 213 11.75 4.78 -11.77
CA VAL A 213 11.46 6.24 -11.89
C VAL A 213 10.54 6.77 -10.77
N SER A 214 9.76 5.90 -10.12
CA SER A 214 8.66 6.32 -9.24
C SER A 214 9.06 6.94 -7.90
N GLY A 215 10.22 6.60 -7.33
CA GLY A 215 10.65 7.08 -6.00
C GLY A 215 10.93 8.59 -5.96
N HIS A 216 11.49 9.16 -7.02
CA HIS A 216 11.82 10.59 -7.06
C HIS A 216 10.58 11.48 -7.17
N ALA A 217 9.56 11.05 -7.91
CA ALA A 217 8.37 11.85 -8.17
C ALA A 217 7.50 12.11 -6.92
N LEU A 218 7.46 11.18 -5.97
CA LEU A 218 6.74 11.37 -4.69
C LEU A 218 7.48 12.35 -3.77
N ASN A 219 8.81 12.41 -3.85
CA ASN A 219 9.60 13.39 -3.09
C ASN A 219 9.35 14.82 -3.58
N ASP A 220 9.17 15.02 -4.89
CA ASP A 220 8.88 16.34 -5.46
C ASP A 220 7.54 16.88 -4.92
N ILE A 221 6.50 16.05 -4.84
CA ILE A 221 5.20 16.44 -4.26
C ILE A 221 5.34 16.78 -2.79
N ARG A 222 6.11 16.00 -2.02
CA ARG A 222 6.35 16.25 -0.59
C ARG A 222 7.04 17.59 -0.36
N LEU A 223 8.10 17.85 -1.09
CA LEU A 223 8.85 19.12 -1.00
C LEU A 223 7.96 20.32 -1.35
N ALA A 224 7.12 20.22 -2.40
CA ALA A 224 6.19 21.26 -2.78
C ALA A 224 5.11 21.49 -1.71
N TYR A 225 4.58 20.40 -1.12
CA TYR A 225 3.62 20.47 -0.02
C TYR A 225 4.21 21.15 1.22
N GLU A 226 5.44 20.79 1.63
CA GLU A 226 6.13 21.40 2.77
C GLU A 226 6.40 22.89 2.55
N LYS A 227 6.67 23.28 1.30
CA LYS A 227 6.80 24.70 0.89
C LYS A 227 5.44 25.42 0.75
N LYS A 228 4.33 24.73 0.98
CA LYS A 228 2.97 25.25 0.84
C LYS A 228 2.68 25.79 -0.57
N ASP A 229 3.24 25.15 -1.61
CA ASP A 229 3.01 25.54 -3.00
C ASP A 229 1.51 25.55 -3.32
N PRO A 230 0.93 26.69 -3.73
CA PRO A 230 -0.52 26.81 -3.90
C PRO A 230 -1.08 25.87 -4.98
N ALA A 231 -0.32 25.63 -6.06
CA ALA A 231 -0.75 24.75 -7.15
C ALA A 231 -0.82 23.28 -6.67
N THR A 232 0.20 22.83 -5.94
CA THR A 232 0.24 21.48 -5.35
C THR A 232 -0.88 21.30 -4.33
N LEU A 233 -1.11 22.27 -3.45
CA LEU A 233 -2.19 22.21 -2.46
C LEU A 233 -3.58 22.17 -3.13
N ALA A 234 -3.81 22.95 -4.18
CA ALA A 234 -5.06 22.94 -4.94
C ALA A 234 -5.31 21.56 -5.58
N VAL A 235 -4.28 20.96 -6.18
CA VAL A 235 -4.34 19.61 -6.77
C VAL A 235 -4.66 18.56 -5.71
N LEU A 236 -3.94 18.53 -4.59
CA LEU A 236 -4.16 17.57 -3.51
C LEU A 236 -5.58 17.69 -2.91
N ASN A 237 -6.08 18.90 -2.75
CA ASN A 237 -7.46 19.17 -2.31
C ASN A 237 -8.48 18.67 -3.33
N ARG A 238 -8.25 18.86 -4.65
CA ARG A 238 -9.15 18.33 -5.68
C ARG A 238 -9.14 16.80 -5.72
N LEU A 239 -7.97 16.18 -5.57
CA LEU A 239 -7.84 14.73 -5.46
C LEU A 239 -8.63 14.16 -4.28
N ALA A 240 -8.58 14.80 -3.12
CA ALA A 240 -9.39 14.41 -1.96
C ALA A 240 -10.91 14.53 -2.24
N LYS A 241 -11.33 15.58 -2.95
CA LYS A 241 -12.74 15.75 -3.38
C LYS A 241 -13.17 14.67 -4.36
N ILE A 242 -12.32 14.29 -5.32
CA ILE A 242 -12.58 13.16 -6.25
C ILE A 242 -12.91 11.87 -5.49
N ALA A 243 -12.17 11.56 -4.42
CA ALA A 243 -12.47 10.39 -3.60
C ALA A 243 -13.83 10.52 -2.88
N ALA A 244 -14.16 11.70 -2.38
CA ALA A 244 -15.46 11.95 -1.76
C ALA A 244 -16.61 11.85 -2.77
N GLU A 245 -16.47 12.44 -3.96
CA GLU A 245 -17.44 12.33 -5.06
C GLU A 245 -17.61 10.86 -5.51
N GLY A 246 -16.51 10.10 -5.59
CA GLY A 246 -16.54 8.66 -5.88
C GLY A 246 -17.31 7.87 -4.82
N ARG A 247 -17.10 8.19 -3.52
CA ARG A 247 -17.88 7.58 -2.43
C ARG A 247 -19.37 7.90 -2.52
N GLU A 248 -19.74 9.15 -2.78
CA GLU A 248 -21.14 9.53 -2.98
C GLU A 248 -21.79 8.80 -4.16
N ALA A 249 -21.08 8.70 -5.28
CA ALA A 249 -21.53 7.94 -6.45
C ALA A 249 -21.68 6.44 -6.11
N TYR A 250 -20.73 5.86 -5.36
CA TYR A 250 -20.81 4.49 -4.87
C TYR A 250 -22.06 4.25 -4.01
N LEU A 251 -22.35 5.13 -3.04
CA LEU A 251 -23.52 5.00 -2.16
C LEU A 251 -24.85 5.07 -2.93
N ARG A 252 -24.87 5.81 -4.03
CA ARG A 252 -26.03 5.91 -4.95
C ARG A 252 -26.04 4.81 -6.02
N ARG A 253 -25.03 3.97 -6.08
CA ARG A 253 -24.80 2.98 -7.16
C ARG A 253 -24.76 3.61 -8.56
N ASP A 254 -24.31 4.86 -8.65
CA ASP A 254 -24.13 5.61 -9.89
C ASP A 254 -22.63 5.65 -10.27
N PHE A 255 -22.20 4.63 -10.98
CA PHE A 255 -20.80 4.49 -11.40
C PHE A 255 -20.51 5.18 -12.74
N ALA A 256 -21.49 5.80 -13.40
CA ALA A 256 -21.29 6.44 -14.69
C ALA A 256 -20.22 7.57 -14.67
N LYS A 257 -20.05 8.21 -13.51
CA LYS A 257 -19.05 9.27 -13.31
C LYS A 257 -17.64 8.74 -13.00
N TRP A 258 -17.50 7.48 -12.59
CA TRP A 258 -16.22 6.96 -12.13
C TRP A 258 -15.12 6.98 -13.20
N PRO A 259 -15.36 6.59 -14.48
CA PRO A 259 -14.32 6.69 -15.51
C PRO A 259 -13.75 8.10 -15.66
N ALA A 260 -14.60 9.13 -15.61
CA ALA A 260 -14.15 10.52 -15.66
C ALA A 260 -13.33 10.90 -14.41
N LEU A 261 -13.77 10.51 -13.21
CA LEU A 261 -13.03 10.76 -11.95
C LEU A 261 -11.67 10.05 -11.94
N VAL A 262 -11.58 8.82 -12.47
CA VAL A 262 -10.33 8.08 -12.62
C VAL A 262 -9.37 8.83 -13.53
N ASN A 263 -9.85 9.30 -14.69
CA ASN A 263 -9.05 10.06 -15.64
C ASN A 263 -8.59 11.39 -15.06
N GLU A 264 -9.50 12.16 -14.44
CA GLU A 264 -9.18 13.43 -13.78
C GLU A 264 -8.12 13.26 -12.69
N ASN A 265 -8.20 12.17 -11.91
CA ASN A 265 -7.21 11.86 -10.88
C ASN A 265 -5.79 11.75 -11.47
N PHE A 266 -5.63 11.10 -12.63
CA PHE A 266 -4.33 11.03 -13.30
C PHE A 266 -3.89 12.39 -13.83
N ASP A 267 -4.80 13.11 -14.52
CA ASP A 267 -4.50 14.39 -15.16
C ASP A 267 -4.08 15.47 -14.15
N LEU A 268 -4.70 15.48 -12.99
CA LEU A 268 -4.31 16.34 -11.87
C LEU A 268 -2.93 15.97 -11.33
N ARG A 269 -2.68 14.69 -11.14
CA ARG A 269 -1.41 14.20 -10.65
C ARG A 269 -0.26 14.49 -11.60
N ALA A 270 -0.49 14.40 -12.91
CA ALA A 270 0.48 14.75 -13.94
C ALA A 270 0.90 16.24 -13.93
N ARG A 271 0.12 17.12 -13.27
CA ARG A 271 0.48 18.55 -13.11
C ARG A 271 1.51 18.79 -12.01
N ILE A 272 1.65 17.87 -11.05
CA ILE A 272 2.47 18.06 -9.85
C ILE A 272 3.58 17.02 -9.71
N MET A 273 3.75 16.13 -10.69
CA MET A 273 4.85 15.17 -10.70
C MET A 273 5.33 14.89 -12.13
N ARG A 274 6.57 14.47 -12.24
CA ARG A 274 7.12 13.98 -13.52
C ARG A 274 6.60 12.58 -13.78
N ILE A 275 6.15 12.35 -15.01
CA ILE A 275 5.65 11.06 -15.48
C ILE A 275 6.65 10.54 -16.52
N SER A 276 7.02 9.27 -16.46
CA SER A 276 7.87 8.63 -17.48
C SER A 276 7.11 8.47 -18.80
N GLU A 277 7.81 8.45 -19.92
CA GLU A 277 7.19 8.19 -21.23
C GLU A 277 6.46 6.84 -21.25
N GLY A 278 7.08 5.79 -20.72
CA GLY A 278 6.46 4.47 -20.68
C GLY A 278 5.18 4.41 -19.81
N ASP A 279 5.12 5.17 -18.71
CA ASP A 279 3.90 5.32 -17.92
C ASP A 279 2.81 6.10 -18.69
N LEU A 280 3.19 7.17 -19.39
CA LEU A 280 2.28 7.94 -20.26
C LEU A 280 1.73 7.11 -21.40
N ASP A 281 2.57 6.26 -22.00
CA ASP A 281 2.16 5.37 -23.09
C ASP A 281 1.12 4.35 -22.63
N MET A 282 1.30 3.74 -21.44
CA MET A 282 0.27 2.88 -20.86
C MET A 282 -1.07 3.60 -20.66
N ILE A 283 -1.04 4.82 -20.13
CA ILE A 283 -2.26 5.63 -19.91
C ILE A 283 -2.93 6.00 -21.23
N LYS A 284 -2.17 6.48 -22.22
CA LYS A 284 -2.70 6.87 -23.54
C LYS A 284 -3.28 5.66 -24.27
N THR A 285 -2.60 4.53 -24.25
CA THR A 285 -3.06 3.28 -24.87
C THR A 285 -4.36 2.81 -24.25
N ALA A 286 -4.44 2.77 -22.92
CA ALA A 286 -5.66 2.35 -22.25
C ALA A 286 -6.85 3.29 -22.57
N ARG A 287 -6.64 4.60 -22.54
CA ARG A 287 -7.66 5.59 -22.92
C ARG A 287 -8.02 5.51 -24.40
N GLY A 288 -7.08 5.22 -25.28
CA GLY A 288 -7.32 4.99 -26.70
C GLY A 288 -8.22 3.80 -27.00
N CYS A 289 -8.24 2.79 -26.13
CA CYS A 289 -9.20 1.67 -26.17
C CYS A 289 -10.57 2.01 -25.54
N GLY A 290 -10.79 3.23 -25.05
CA GLY A 290 -12.03 3.65 -24.39
C GLY A 290 -12.07 3.39 -22.88
N ALA A 291 -11.07 2.74 -22.30
CA ALA A 291 -10.98 2.51 -20.87
C ALA A 291 -10.53 3.77 -20.10
N SER A 292 -10.92 3.90 -18.84
CA SER A 292 -10.30 4.90 -17.97
C SER A 292 -8.96 4.41 -17.43
N ALA A 293 -8.05 5.34 -17.09
CA ALA A 293 -6.72 4.95 -16.63
C ALA A 293 -6.08 5.95 -15.69
N LYS A 294 -5.49 5.45 -14.61
CA LYS A 294 -4.64 6.20 -13.66
C LYS A 294 -3.61 5.26 -13.01
N PHE A 295 -2.60 5.83 -12.36
CA PHE A 295 -1.66 5.03 -11.56
C PHE A 295 -2.35 4.29 -10.42
N ALA A 296 -2.03 3.00 -10.26
CA ALA A 296 -2.46 2.20 -9.11
C ALA A 296 -1.77 2.64 -7.80
N GLY A 297 -0.54 3.07 -7.90
CA GLY A 297 0.28 3.57 -6.78
C GLY A 297 1.23 4.68 -7.21
N SER A 298 2.53 4.49 -7.07
CA SER A 298 3.57 5.48 -7.37
C SER A 298 3.94 5.59 -8.86
N GLY A 299 3.56 4.63 -9.69
CA GLY A 299 3.91 4.49 -11.11
C GLY A 299 4.29 3.04 -11.41
N GLY A 300 4.56 2.70 -12.68
CA GLY A 300 4.85 1.36 -13.16
C GLY A 300 3.62 0.44 -13.26
N SER A 301 2.49 0.84 -12.68
CA SER A 301 1.19 0.17 -12.83
C SER A 301 0.05 1.15 -12.95
N ILE A 302 -0.94 0.76 -13.76
CA ILE A 302 -2.18 1.51 -13.97
C ILE A 302 -3.39 0.66 -13.60
N ILE A 303 -4.45 1.32 -13.15
CA ILE A 303 -5.75 0.73 -12.89
C ILE A 303 -6.82 1.61 -13.53
N GLY A 304 -7.91 0.98 -13.98
CA GLY A 304 -9.03 1.70 -14.55
C GLY A 304 -10.25 0.82 -14.74
N ILE A 305 -11.24 1.41 -15.36
CA ILE A 305 -12.55 0.80 -15.64
C ILE A 305 -12.63 0.56 -17.13
N TYR A 306 -13.17 -0.59 -17.51
CA TYR A 306 -13.46 -0.95 -18.89
C TYR A 306 -14.93 -1.36 -19.04
N ASP A 307 -15.43 -1.37 -20.26
CA ASP A 307 -16.80 -1.74 -20.58
C ASP A 307 -16.85 -2.94 -21.54
N GLY A 308 -17.22 -4.09 -20.97
CA GLY A 308 -17.36 -5.36 -21.71
C GLY A 308 -16.06 -6.08 -22.06
N GLU A 309 -16.17 -7.34 -22.42
CA GLU A 309 -15.02 -8.21 -22.69
C GLU A 309 -14.25 -7.79 -23.96
N ASP A 310 -14.92 -7.34 -24.98
CA ASP A 310 -14.27 -6.92 -26.23
C ASP A 310 -13.29 -5.76 -25.99
N MET A 311 -13.71 -4.77 -25.15
CA MET A 311 -12.81 -3.68 -24.74
C MET A 311 -11.64 -4.21 -23.92
N TYR A 312 -11.88 -5.17 -23.01
CA TYR A 312 -10.81 -5.76 -22.21
C TYR A 312 -9.78 -6.51 -23.05
N GLU A 313 -10.23 -7.29 -24.04
CA GLU A 313 -9.34 -8.04 -24.94
C GLU A 313 -8.50 -7.08 -25.78
N GLN A 314 -9.13 -6.05 -26.37
CA GLN A 314 -8.43 -5.01 -27.10
C GLN A 314 -7.39 -4.30 -26.20
N LEU A 315 -7.80 -3.88 -25.01
CA LEU A 315 -6.95 -3.22 -24.02
C LEU A 315 -5.73 -4.09 -23.64
N ALA A 316 -5.97 -5.36 -23.34
CA ALA A 316 -4.90 -6.30 -22.96
C ALA A 316 -3.92 -6.53 -24.12
N GLY A 317 -4.43 -6.65 -25.35
CA GLY A 317 -3.61 -6.78 -26.55
C GLY A 317 -2.72 -5.56 -26.83
N GLU A 318 -3.31 -4.35 -26.75
CA GLU A 318 -2.56 -3.11 -26.99
C GLU A 318 -1.52 -2.84 -25.89
N LEU A 319 -1.87 -3.06 -24.62
CA LEU A 319 -0.92 -2.91 -23.52
C LEU A 319 0.19 -3.96 -23.54
N SER A 320 -0.09 -5.18 -24.01
CA SER A 320 0.92 -6.23 -24.19
C SER A 320 1.99 -5.84 -25.22
N ARG A 321 1.64 -5.08 -26.27
CA ARG A 321 2.62 -4.54 -27.24
C ARG A 321 3.61 -3.57 -26.63
N LEU A 322 3.22 -2.93 -25.49
CA LEU A 322 4.11 -2.08 -24.70
C LEU A 322 4.92 -2.87 -23.67
N GLY A 323 4.79 -4.21 -23.62
CA GLY A 323 5.42 -5.06 -22.64
C GLY A 323 4.70 -5.06 -21.25
N ALA A 324 3.47 -4.56 -21.19
CA ALA A 324 2.68 -4.59 -19.96
C ALA A 324 1.95 -5.93 -19.80
N ILE A 325 1.86 -6.38 -18.55
CA ILE A 325 1.03 -7.51 -18.15
C ILE A 325 -0.30 -6.94 -17.67
N THR A 326 -1.41 -7.38 -18.28
CA THR A 326 -2.78 -6.94 -17.93
C THR A 326 -3.53 -8.08 -17.27
N LEU A 327 -4.30 -7.78 -16.21
CA LEU A 327 -5.11 -8.75 -15.49
C LEU A 327 -6.39 -8.12 -14.93
N LYS A 328 -7.38 -8.96 -14.64
CA LYS A 328 -8.56 -8.59 -13.85
C LYS A 328 -8.22 -8.73 -12.36
N PRO A 329 -8.32 -7.65 -11.57
CA PRO A 329 -8.03 -7.73 -10.15
C PRO A 329 -9.06 -8.59 -9.41
N VAL A 330 -8.57 -9.53 -8.60
CA VAL A 330 -9.39 -10.30 -7.66
C VAL A 330 -9.50 -9.49 -6.38
N ILE A 331 -10.71 -9.02 -6.08
CA ILE A 331 -11.04 -8.21 -4.90
C ILE A 331 -12.09 -8.99 -4.10
N CYS A 332 -11.90 -9.16 -2.80
CA CYS A 332 -12.84 -9.86 -1.92
C CYS A 332 -13.07 -9.06 -0.65
#